data_5359c7932aac5002bc449bd1e2ae1dbc
#
_entry.id   5359c7932aac5002bc449bd1e2ae1dbc
#
_cell.length_a   1.000
_cell.length_b   1.000
_cell.length_c   1.000
_cell.angle_alpha   90.00
_cell.angle_beta   90.00
_cell.angle_gamma   90.00
#
_symmetry.space_group_name_H-M   'P 1'
#
loop_
_entity.id
_entity.type
_entity.pdbx_description
1 polymer ?
#
loop_
_entity_poly.entity_id
_entity_poly.type
_entity_poly.pdbx_seq_one_letter_code
_entity_poly.pdbx_strand_id
1 'polypeptide(L)'
;MMQRHLILEDGTVFQGLGFGAPATTFGEIIFHTAMTGYQEIITDPIYDGQMIVFAMPVVGASGIHAEAYESVKPTIRGMVVHDLAEVSVNRQRRMNLDRFLKQHNIPGLYQVDTRPLIRHLRETGPQKATIVDFADEHAVDQLVATVLTNKQVQNTATPKPYANPGRGRHIVVIDFGLKHGILRMLGDYDANVSVLPYTTSVEEVLTLDPDGIILSTGPGDPRTLPESVLTLIRVLQTKAPLLGIGLGHELFALANGAELKPLPSEHHGMNHPIQEIISRQIFYAMQGQGYAVDDRTIDRKKLFVTYRDLVDGAVQGLRHREFPAFSVQFFPDAAPGPLEATAVFADFFETVEDYVEHYNQQ
;
A
#
# COMPACT_ATOMS: atom_id res chain seq x y z
N MET A 1 16.14 30.06 -2.11
CA MET A 1 15.50 28.75 -2.42
C MET A 1 15.36 28.67 -3.92
N MET A 2 15.58 27.51 -4.51
CA MET A 2 15.58 27.33 -5.97
C MET A 2 14.14 27.06 -6.44
N GLN A 3 13.73 27.74 -7.52
CA GLN A 3 12.46 27.47 -8.17
C GLN A 3 12.53 26.09 -8.86
N ARG A 4 11.45 25.31 -8.78
CA ARG A 4 11.31 24.01 -9.40
C ARG A 4 10.00 23.89 -10.14
N HIS A 5 9.95 22.92 -11.03
CA HIS A 5 8.79 22.64 -11.86
C HIS A 5 8.40 21.16 -11.71
N LEU A 6 7.10 20.95 -11.51
CA LEU A 6 6.45 19.66 -11.73
C LEU A 6 5.86 19.70 -13.14
N ILE A 7 6.24 18.75 -13.97
CA ILE A 7 5.76 18.60 -15.35
C ILE A 7 5.01 17.29 -15.44
N LEU A 8 3.79 17.32 -15.94
CA LEU A 8 2.95 16.16 -16.16
C LEU A 8 3.06 15.67 -17.62
N GLU A 9 2.73 14.39 -17.84
CA GLU A 9 2.81 13.76 -19.18
C GLU A 9 1.95 14.46 -20.23
N ASP A 10 0.85 15.07 -19.84
CA ASP A 10 -0.03 15.84 -20.71
C ASP A 10 0.47 17.27 -21.01
N GLY A 11 1.68 17.61 -20.51
CA GLY A 11 2.30 18.93 -20.72
C GLY A 11 1.91 19.98 -19.67
N THR A 12 1.03 19.68 -18.73
CA THR A 12 0.67 20.62 -17.65
C THR A 12 1.85 20.86 -16.71
N VAL A 13 2.12 22.11 -16.37
CA VAL A 13 3.26 22.50 -15.52
C VAL A 13 2.78 23.25 -14.28
N PHE A 14 3.27 22.82 -13.12
CA PHE A 14 3.10 23.50 -11.84
C PHE A 14 4.46 23.99 -11.33
N GLN A 15 4.49 25.20 -10.78
CA GLN A 15 5.70 25.81 -10.25
C GLN A 15 5.64 25.91 -8.73
N GLY A 16 6.79 25.78 -8.09
CA GLY A 16 6.95 25.92 -6.65
C GLY A 16 8.40 26.15 -6.25
N LEU A 17 8.65 26.12 -4.96
CA LEU A 17 10.00 26.17 -4.40
C LEU A 17 10.47 24.74 -4.07
N GLY A 18 11.76 24.50 -4.29
CA GLY A 18 12.37 23.20 -4.03
C GLY A 18 12.64 22.98 -2.54
N PHE A 19 12.35 21.75 -2.07
CA PHE A 19 12.84 21.21 -0.81
C PHE A 19 13.27 19.75 -1.03
N GLY A 20 13.82 19.12 -0.01
CA GLY A 20 14.42 17.79 -0.21
C GLY A 20 15.69 17.84 -1.07
N ALA A 21 15.97 16.77 -1.79
CA ALA A 21 17.18 16.64 -2.60
C ALA A 21 17.13 17.51 -3.86
N PRO A 22 18.28 18.07 -4.30
CA PRO A 22 18.40 18.76 -5.59
C PRO A 22 18.55 17.74 -6.72
N ALA A 23 17.51 16.92 -6.96
CA ALA A 23 17.54 15.81 -7.91
C ALA A 23 16.37 15.94 -8.89
N THR A 24 16.57 15.53 -10.13
CA THR A 24 15.51 15.23 -11.09
C THR A 24 14.95 13.84 -10.81
N THR A 25 13.66 13.68 -10.89
CA THR A 25 13.00 12.39 -10.67
C THR A 25 11.88 12.17 -11.66
N PHE A 26 11.59 10.90 -11.95
CA PHE A 26 10.47 10.45 -12.77
C PHE A 26 9.65 9.45 -11.98
N GLY A 27 8.34 9.50 -12.13
CA GLY A 27 7.43 8.56 -11.46
C GLY A 27 6.00 8.78 -11.91
N GLU A 28 5.11 7.92 -11.44
CA GLU A 28 3.68 8.14 -11.54
C GLU A 28 3.24 9.13 -10.47
N ILE A 29 2.42 10.11 -10.81
CA ILE A 29 1.93 11.07 -9.83
C ILE A 29 0.52 10.72 -9.37
N ILE A 30 0.35 10.70 -8.07
CA ILE A 30 -0.93 10.47 -7.39
C ILE A 30 -1.18 11.58 -6.38
N PHE A 31 -2.40 11.66 -5.84
CA PHE A 31 -2.69 12.55 -4.72
C PHE A 31 -3.19 11.76 -3.50
N HIS A 32 -2.89 12.27 -2.32
CA HIS A 32 -3.32 11.68 -1.05
C HIS A 32 -4.15 12.68 -0.23
N THR A 33 -5.32 12.25 0.24
CA THR A 33 -6.28 13.13 0.92
C THR A 33 -6.16 13.13 2.45
N ALA A 34 -5.22 12.37 3.02
CA ALA A 34 -4.98 12.35 4.46
C ALA A 34 -4.55 13.73 4.99
N MET A 35 -5.04 14.07 6.19
CA MET A 35 -4.69 15.31 6.90
C MET A 35 -3.63 15.09 7.98
N THR A 36 -3.12 13.86 8.14
CA THR A 36 -2.08 13.46 9.09
C THR A 36 -1.33 12.24 8.54
N GLY A 37 -0.30 11.75 9.24
CA GLY A 37 0.37 10.49 8.88
C GLY A 37 1.26 10.56 7.64
N TYR A 38 1.77 11.74 7.29
CA TYR A 38 2.59 11.88 6.08
C TYR A 38 3.88 11.04 6.13
N GLN A 39 4.45 10.80 7.33
CA GLN A 39 5.66 9.97 7.44
C GLN A 39 5.35 8.50 7.17
N GLU A 40 4.28 7.99 7.72
CA GLU A 40 3.76 6.64 7.45
C GLU A 40 3.53 6.48 5.94
N ILE A 41 2.86 7.44 5.31
CA ILE A 41 2.57 7.42 3.87
C ILE A 41 3.85 7.39 3.03
N ILE A 42 4.82 8.29 3.27
CA ILE A 42 6.04 8.35 2.44
C ILE A 42 7.01 7.18 2.68
N THR A 43 6.83 6.43 3.76
CA THR A 43 7.60 5.24 4.08
C THR A 43 6.85 3.93 3.82
N ASP A 44 5.58 4.00 3.39
CA ASP A 44 4.82 2.82 3.02
C ASP A 44 5.31 2.26 1.68
N PRO A 45 5.68 0.97 1.62
CA PRO A 45 6.17 0.33 0.39
C PRO A 45 5.21 0.42 -0.81
N ILE A 46 3.90 0.55 -0.58
CA ILE A 46 2.90 0.60 -1.65
C ILE A 46 3.11 1.76 -2.63
N TYR A 47 3.81 2.81 -2.21
CA TYR A 47 4.08 4.00 -3.02
C TYR A 47 5.42 3.95 -3.77
N ASP A 48 6.07 2.77 -3.88
CA ASP A 48 7.31 2.66 -4.68
C ASP A 48 7.08 3.04 -6.14
N GLY A 49 7.88 3.98 -6.60
CA GLY A 49 7.78 4.51 -7.96
C GLY A 49 6.86 5.71 -8.10
N GLN A 50 6.12 6.11 -7.07
CA GLN A 50 5.13 7.19 -7.14
C GLN A 50 5.63 8.51 -6.55
N MET A 51 5.11 9.61 -7.08
CA MET A 51 5.20 10.96 -6.50
C MET A 51 3.87 11.29 -5.85
N ILE A 52 3.90 11.83 -4.63
CA ILE A 52 2.67 12.08 -3.86
C ILE A 52 2.40 13.57 -3.74
N VAL A 53 1.20 13.97 -4.17
CA VAL A 53 0.62 15.31 -3.91
C VAL A 53 -0.22 15.21 -2.64
N PHE A 54 0.15 15.95 -1.61
CA PHE A 54 -0.62 15.99 -0.36
C PHE A 54 -1.70 17.06 -0.40
N ALA A 55 -2.94 16.68 -0.12
CA ALA A 55 -4.04 17.61 0.07
C ALA A 55 -3.94 18.39 1.41
N MET A 56 -3.12 17.89 2.34
CA MET A 56 -2.86 18.52 3.63
C MET A 56 -2.27 19.92 3.46
N PRO A 57 -2.82 20.94 4.13
CA PRO A 57 -2.38 22.33 3.95
C PRO A 57 -0.92 22.59 4.33
N VAL A 58 -0.46 21.98 5.44
CA VAL A 58 0.92 22.14 5.93
C VAL A 58 1.48 20.77 6.27
N VAL A 59 2.59 20.39 5.65
CA VAL A 59 3.26 19.10 5.87
C VAL A 59 4.58 19.32 6.61
N GLY A 60 5.00 18.36 7.41
CA GLY A 60 6.29 18.41 8.13
C GLY A 60 6.21 18.91 9.57
N ALA A 61 5.05 19.31 10.09
CA ALA A 61 4.92 19.87 11.44
C ALA A 61 5.29 18.90 12.56
N SER A 62 5.08 17.59 12.41
CA SER A 62 5.51 16.57 13.36
C SER A 62 6.99 16.16 13.22
N GLY A 63 7.64 16.56 12.12
CA GLY A 63 8.99 16.08 11.80
C GLY A 63 9.00 14.57 11.48
N ILE A 64 10.17 13.95 11.61
CA ILE A 64 10.39 12.51 11.42
C ILE A 64 10.73 11.88 12.76
N HIS A 65 10.04 10.82 13.14
CA HIS A 65 10.23 10.09 14.40
C HIS A 65 10.21 8.56 14.19
N ALA A 66 10.74 7.82 15.18
CA ALA A 66 11.04 6.39 15.01
C ALA A 66 9.82 5.50 14.83
N GLU A 67 8.69 5.88 15.42
CA GLU A 67 7.50 5.02 15.53
C GLU A 67 6.60 5.06 14.29
N ALA A 68 6.79 6.04 13.39
CA ALA A 68 5.96 6.26 12.23
C ALA A 68 6.61 5.76 10.91
N TYR A 69 7.50 4.79 11.00
CA TYR A 69 8.07 4.15 9.82
C TYR A 69 7.25 2.92 9.44
N GLU A 70 6.84 2.86 8.17
CA GLU A 70 6.19 1.67 7.60
C GLU A 70 7.16 0.78 6.83
N SER A 71 8.36 1.28 6.54
CA SER A 71 9.51 0.49 6.05
C SER A 71 10.83 1.14 6.46
N VAL A 72 11.95 0.43 6.24
CA VAL A 72 13.30 0.89 6.64
C VAL A 72 13.69 2.22 5.99
N LYS A 73 13.17 2.51 4.80
CA LYS A 73 13.48 3.72 4.02
C LYS A 73 12.24 4.17 3.24
N PRO A 74 12.10 5.48 2.95
CA PRO A 74 11.04 5.95 2.06
C PRO A 74 11.21 5.37 0.64
N THR A 75 10.09 5.09 -0.01
CA THR A 75 10.04 4.46 -1.34
C THR A 75 9.54 5.42 -2.42
N ILE A 76 8.95 6.54 -2.03
CA ILE A 76 8.41 7.53 -2.97
C ILE A 76 9.49 8.17 -3.84
N ARG A 77 9.09 8.64 -5.03
CA ARG A 77 9.98 9.33 -5.99
C ARG A 77 10.02 10.84 -5.78
N GLY A 78 8.97 11.42 -5.26
CA GLY A 78 8.89 12.86 -5.05
C GLY A 78 7.69 13.24 -4.19
N MET A 79 7.67 14.49 -3.75
CA MET A 79 6.63 15.01 -2.86
C MET A 79 6.22 16.41 -3.28
N VAL A 80 4.91 16.66 -3.38
CA VAL A 80 4.35 17.97 -3.70
C VAL A 80 3.39 18.38 -2.59
N VAL A 81 3.62 19.56 -2.02
CA VAL A 81 2.85 20.08 -0.89
C VAL A 81 2.47 21.55 -1.09
N HIS A 82 1.39 21.98 -0.45
CA HIS A 82 1.02 23.38 -0.43
C HIS A 82 2.02 24.18 0.40
N ASP A 83 2.16 23.84 1.68
CA ASP A 83 3.12 24.47 2.58
C ASP A 83 3.98 23.42 3.30
N LEU A 84 5.23 23.81 3.59
CA LEU A 84 6.19 23.03 4.36
C LEU A 84 6.44 23.68 5.72
N ALA A 85 6.27 22.92 6.81
CA ALA A 85 6.60 23.43 8.13
C ALA A 85 8.12 23.61 8.28
N GLU A 86 8.56 24.85 8.51
CA GLU A 86 9.98 25.16 8.74
C GLU A 86 10.49 24.58 10.06
N VAL A 87 9.60 24.56 11.07
CA VAL A 87 9.92 24.08 12.41
C VAL A 87 8.96 22.94 12.79
N SER A 88 9.53 21.80 13.14
CA SER A 88 8.75 20.68 13.68
C SER A 88 8.58 20.84 15.18
N VAL A 89 7.36 20.63 15.67
CA VAL A 89 6.99 20.85 17.10
C VAL A 89 6.92 19.56 17.94
N ASN A 90 6.95 18.39 17.31
CA ASN A 90 6.90 17.12 18.03
C ASN A 90 8.19 16.90 18.86
N ARG A 91 8.04 16.54 20.15
CA ARG A 91 9.17 16.28 21.06
C ARG A 91 9.97 15.03 20.68
N GLN A 92 9.34 14.05 20.02
CA GLN A 92 9.98 12.80 19.58
C GLN A 92 10.70 12.94 18.23
N ARG A 93 10.62 14.11 17.59
CA ARG A 93 11.27 14.31 16.30
C ARG A 93 12.78 14.06 16.36
N ARG A 94 13.31 13.34 15.39
CA ARG A 94 14.75 13.13 15.18
C ARG A 94 15.31 14.13 14.18
N MET A 95 14.51 14.52 13.18
CA MET A 95 14.89 15.49 12.15
C MET A 95 13.63 16.12 11.52
N ASN A 96 13.82 17.18 10.75
CA ASN A 96 12.74 17.75 9.93
C ASN A 96 12.61 16.98 8.59
N LEU A 97 11.45 17.17 7.92
CA LEU A 97 11.12 16.49 6.67
C LEU A 97 12.10 16.81 5.53
N ASP A 98 12.50 18.08 5.38
CA ASP A 98 13.45 18.50 4.33
C ASP A 98 14.78 17.75 4.43
N ARG A 99 15.34 17.66 5.63
CA ARG A 99 16.59 16.91 5.87
C ARG A 99 16.42 15.41 5.57
N PHE A 100 15.28 14.84 5.97
CA PHE A 100 14.96 13.43 5.71
C PHE A 100 14.94 13.11 4.22
N LEU A 101 14.21 13.91 3.43
CA LEU A 101 14.16 13.73 1.98
C LEU A 101 15.51 13.92 1.30
N LYS A 102 16.34 14.90 1.78
CA LYS A 102 17.71 15.08 1.29
C LYS A 102 18.58 13.85 1.52
N GLN A 103 18.48 13.22 2.70
CA GLN A 103 19.26 12.01 3.02
C GLN A 103 18.89 10.82 2.13
N HIS A 104 17.65 10.78 1.64
CA HIS A 104 17.15 9.70 0.77
C HIS A 104 17.12 10.06 -0.72
N ASN A 105 17.70 11.20 -1.09
CA ASN A 105 17.75 11.69 -2.47
C ASN A 105 16.37 11.86 -3.12
N ILE A 106 15.37 12.30 -2.32
CA ILE A 106 14.00 12.53 -2.78
C ILE A 106 13.77 14.03 -2.94
N PRO A 107 13.41 14.51 -4.15
CA PRO A 107 13.06 15.90 -4.39
C PRO A 107 11.62 16.21 -3.95
N GLY A 108 11.38 17.48 -3.61
CA GLY A 108 10.04 17.96 -3.30
C GLY A 108 9.80 19.37 -3.81
N LEU A 109 8.51 19.70 -3.95
CA LEU A 109 8.00 21.05 -4.23
C LEU A 109 7.06 21.50 -3.13
N TYR A 110 7.19 22.74 -2.69
CA TYR A 110 6.24 23.42 -1.82
C TYR A 110 5.87 24.80 -2.40
N GLN A 111 4.90 25.49 -1.82
CA GLN A 111 4.24 26.66 -2.39
C GLN A 111 3.59 26.36 -3.75
N VAL A 112 3.04 25.15 -3.88
CA VAL A 112 2.24 24.73 -5.04
C VAL A 112 0.77 24.86 -4.67
N ASP A 113 -0.04 25.45 -5.55
CA ASP A 113 -1.49 25.33 -5.40
C ASP A 113 -1.92 23.89 -5.71
N THR A 114 -2.05 23.08 -4.65
CA THR A 114 -2.36 21.66 -4.77
C THR A 114 -3.83 21.40 -5.15
N ARG A 115 -4.74 22.36 -5.00
CA ARG A 115 -6.15 22.17 -5.35
C ARG A 115 -6.40 22.01 -6.86
N PRO A 116 -5.90 22.90 -7.74
CA PRO A 116 -5.98 22.69 -9.18
C PRO A 116 -5.28 21.40 -9.62
N LEU A 117 -4.10 21.10 -9.05
CA LEU A 117 -3.37 19.89 -9.37
C LEU A 117 -4.18 18.62 -9.02
N ILE A 118 -4.74 18.54 -7.81
CA ILE A 118 -5.59 17.41 -7.39
C ILE A 118 -6.85 17.29 -8.25
N ARG A 119 -7.48 18.43 -8.62
CA ARG A 119 -8.62 18.40 -9.53
C ARG A 119 -8.24 17.85 -10.88
N HIS A 120 -7.12 18.31 -11.43
CA HIS A 120 -6.58 17.82 -12.68
C HIS A 120 -6.35 16.31 -12.65
N LEU A 121 -5.65 15.78 -11.62
CA LEU A 121 -5.41 14.35 -11.46
C LEU A 121 -6.70 13.53 -11.26
N ARG A 122 -7.74 14.10 -10.65
CA ARG A 122 -9.05 13.41 -10.57
C ARG A 122 -9.74 13.28 -11.92
N GLU A 123 -9.56 14.26 -12.81
CA GLU A 123 -10.17 14.29 -14.12
C GLU A 123 -9.40 13.44 -15.14
N THR A 124 -8.06 13.42 -15.05
CA THR A 124 -7.18 12.73 -16.01
C THR A 124 -6.74 11.34 -15.55
N GLY A 125 -6.84 11.04 -14.26
CA GLY A 125 -6.27 9.84 -13.64
C GLY A 125 -4.77 9.98 -13.34
N PRO A 126 -4.15 8.90 -12.78
CA PRO A 126 -2.71 8.85 -12.56
C PRO A 126 -1.96 8.95 -13.90
N GLN A 127 -0.85 9.66 -13.90
CA GLN A 127 -0.03 9.86 -15.10
C GLN A 127 1.44 10.01 -14.73
N LYS A 128 2.32 9.92 -15.71
CA LYS A 128 3.75 10.17 -15.48
C LYS A 128 3.98 11.63 -15.15
N ALA A 129 4.96 11.86 -14.28
CA ALA A 129 5.42 13.19 -13.91
C ALA A 129 6.93 13.25 -13.69
N THR A 130 7.48 14.46 -13.76
CA THR A 130 8.88 14.73 -13.43
C THR A 130 8.98 16.00 -12.58
N ILE A 131 9.93 16.00 -11.64
CA ILE A 131 10.34 17.19 -10.89
C ILE A 131 11.72 17.61 -11.40
N VAL A 132 11.82 18.84 -11.91
CA VAL A 132 13.03 19.39 -12.51
C VAL A 132 13.33 20.79 -11.99
N ASP A 133 14.62 21.18 -11.99
CA ASP A 133 15.02 22.52 -11.61
C ASP A 133 14.82 23.53 -12.76
N PHE A 134 14.84 23.07 -13.99
CA PHE A 134 14.61 23.87 -15.18
C PHE A 134 13.61 23.15 -16.09
N ALA A 135 12.51 23.82 -16.43
CA ALA A 135 11.60 23.35 -17.45
C ALA A 135 12.17 23.72 -18.82
N ASP A 136 12.69 22.75 -19.56
CA ASP A 136 13.08 22.92 -20.95
C ASP A 136 11.99 22.38 -21.91
N GLU A 137 12.09 22.73 -23.18
CA GLU A 137 11.14 22.30 -24.22
C GLU A 137 11.13 20.77 -24.43
N HIS A 138 12.18 20.07 -23.99
CA HIS A 138 12.34 18.63 -24.16
C HIS A 138 11.90 17.81 -22.95
N ALA A 139 11.57 18.45 -21.83
CA ALA A 139 11.24 17.76 -20.59
C ALA A 139 9.99 16.87 -20.72
N VAL A 140 8.99 17.31 -21.48
CA VAL A 140 7.77 16.51 -21.78
C VAL A 140 8.12 15.32 -22.66
N ASP A 141 8.90 15.53 -23.71
CA ASP A 141 9.32 14.45 -24.63
C ASP A 141 10.12 13.39 -23.90
N GLN A 142 11.03 13.79 -23.00
CA GLN A 142 11.78 12.87 -22.15
C GLN A 142 10.87 12.11 -21.20
N LEU A 143 9.89 12.78 -20.59
CA LEU A 143 8.92 12.15 -19.70
C LEU A 143 8.07 11.12 -20.43
N VAL A 144 7.53 11.44 -21.59
CA VAL A 144 6.74 10.52 -22.43
C VAL A 144 7.57 9.30 -22.84
N ALA A 145 8.83 9.53 -23.26
CA ALA A 145 9.76 8.45 -23.65
C ALA A 145 10.23 7.60 -22.45
N THR A 146 10.09 8.08 -21.21
CA THR A 146 10.50 7.34 -20.03
C THR A 146 9.56 6.17 -19.76
N VAL A 147 10.11 4.96 -19.70
CA VAL A 147 9.39 3.75 -19.29
C VAL A 147 9.52 3.61 -17.77
N LEU A 148 8.39 3.71 -17.06
CA LEU A 148 8.37 3.42 -15.64
C LEU A 148 8.57 1.92 -15.42
N THR A 149 9.33 1.58 -14.37
CA THR A 149 9.59 0.18 -14.03
C THR A 149 8.33 -0.47 -13.46
N ASN A 150 8.12 -1.74 -13.74
CA ASN A 150 7.13 -2.60 -13.09
C ASN A 150 7.75 -3.56 -12.06
N LYS A 151 8.92 -3.18 -11.50
CA LYS A 151 9.67 -3.98 -10.52
C LYS A 151 9.41 -3.53 -9.08
N GLN A 152 8.32 -2.85 -8.82
CA GLN A 152 8.03 -2.26 -7.51
C GLN A 152 8.04 -3.33 -6.40
N VAL A 153 7.35 -4.45 -6.59
CA VAL A 153 7.37 -5.58 -5.63
C VAL A 153 8.80 -6.10 -5.40
N GLN A 154 9.58 -6.28 -6.48
CA GLN A 154 10.98 -6.72 -6.36
C GLN A 154 11.85 -5.73 -5.57
N ASN A 155 11.56 -4.43 -5.66
CA ASN A 155 12.32 -3.37 -4.98
C ASN A 155 11.99 -3.27 -3.48
N THR A 156 10.78 -3.65 -3.09
CA THR A 156 10.24 -3.44 -1.74
C THR A 156 10.15 -4.71 -0.91
N ALA A 157 9.89 -5.86 -1.54
CA ALA A 157 9.84 -7.15 -0.85
C ALA A 157 11.22 -7.56 -0.29
N THR A 158 11.20 -8.32 0.80
CA THR A 158 12.44 -8.87 1.36
C THR A 158 13.15 -9.80 0.37
N PRO A 159 14.46 -9.70 0.22
CA PRO A 159 15.21 -10.63 -0.64
C PRO A 159 15.53 -11.96 0.04
N LYS A 160 15.33 -12.08 1.36
CA LYS A 160 15.65 -13.27 2.16
C LYS A 160 14.64 -13.44 3.29
N PRO A 161 14.34 -14.68 3.70
CA PRO A 161 13.53 -14.94 4.87
C PRO A 161 14.09 -14.27 6.13
N TYR A 162 13.18 -13.79 6.98
CA TYR A 162 13.53 -13.34 8.33
C TYR A 162 12.39 -13.63 9.30
N ALA A 163 12.70 -13.65 10.60
CA ALA A 163 11.72 -13.89 11.67
C ALA A 163 11.43 -12.61 12.44
N ASN A 164 10.18 -12.48 12.88
CA ASN A 164 9.74 -11.56 13.93
C ASN A 164 9.13 -12.43 15.04
N PRO A 165 9.95 -12.85 16.04
CA PRO A 165 9.56 -13.90 16.98
C PRO A 165 8.50 -13.43 17.98
N GLY A 166 7.54 -14.31 18.25
CA GLY A 166 6.54 -14.25 19.32
C GLY A 166 6.37 -15.62 19.97
N ARG A 167 5.41 -15.79 20.86
CA ARG A 167 5.14 -17.05 21.58
C ARG A 167 3.82 -17.70 21.16
N GLY A 168 2.99 -16.97 20.42
CA GLY A 168 1.69 -17.44 19.94
C GLY A 168 1.80 -18.25 18.66
N ARG A 169 0.74 -18.20 17.85
CA ARG A 169 0.62 -18.96 16.59
C ARG A 169 1.70 -18.62 15.58
N HIS A 170 2.13 -19.61 14.84
CA HIS A 170 3.12 -19.44 13.78
C HIS A 170 2.45 -18.92 12.50
N ILE A 171 2.69 -17.65 12.17
CA ILE A 171 2.15 -17.00 11.00
C ILE A 171 3.25 -16.80 9.97
N VAL A 172 3.04 -17.32 8.77
CA VAL A 172 3.92 -17.05 7.62
C VAL A 172 3.36 -15.88 6.84
N VAL A 173 4.20 -14.87 6.60
CA VAL A 173 3.87 -13.73 5.76
C VAL A 173 4.62 -13.82 4.45
N ILE A 174 3.91 -13.86 3.32
CA ILE A 174 4.49 -13.73 1.99
C ILE A 174 4.59 -12.25 1.67
N ASP A 175 5.83 -11.79 1.50
CA ASP A 175 6.16 -10.37 1.38
C ASP A 175 6.13 -9.90 -0.08
N PHE A 176 5.17 -9.03 -0.40
CA PHE A 176 5.06 -8.31 -1.66
C PHE A 176 5.41 -6.82 -1.53
N GLY A 177 5.76 -6.36 -0.35
CA GLY A 177 5.98 -4.98 0.07
C GLY A 177 5.32 -4.76 1.42
N LEU A 178 5.71 -5.58 2.40
CA LEU A 178 5.17 -5.62 3.75
C LEU A 178 5.46 -4.33 4.50
N LYS A 179 4.40 -3.72 5.03
CA LYS A 179 4.51 -2.56 5.93
C LYS A 179 4.64 -2.99 7.39
N HIS A 180 5.37 -2.19 8.17
CA HIS A 180 5.61 -2.47 9.58
C HIS A 180 4.34 -2.48 10.43
N GLY A 181 3.30 -1.76 10.03
CA GLY A 181 1.99 -1.76 10.69
C GLY A 181 1.42 -3.17 10.83
N ILE A 182 1.52 -3.99 9.79
CA ILE A 182 1.08 -5.39 9.81
C ILE A 182 1.87 -6.20 10.86
N LEU A 183 3.20 -6.02 10.91
CA LEU A 183 4.03 -6.70 11.91
C LEU A 183 3.71 -6.26 13.35
N ARG A 184 3.40 -4.97 13.56
CA ARG A 184 2.96 -4.48 14.87
C ARG A 184 1.63 -5.13 15.28
N MET A 185 0.65 -5.19 14.36
CA MET A 185 -0.62 -5.86 14.61
C MET A 185 -0.43 -7.35 14.96
N LEU A 186 0.42 -8.07 14.23
CA LEU A 186 0.74 -9.47 14.55
C LEU A 186 1.43 -9.60 15.92
N GLY A 187 2.25 -8.62 16.30
CA GLY A 187 2.87 -8.55 17.62
C GLY A 187 1.85 -8.38 18.76
N ASP A 188 0.75 -7.66 18.54
CA ASP A 188 -0.33 -7.52 19.53
C ASP A 188 -1.03 -8.86 19.84
N TYR A 189 -0.97 -9.83 18.92
CA TYR A 189 -1.42 -11.21 19.10
C TYR A 189 -0.31 -12.15 19.56
N ASP A 190 0.88 -11.62 19.91
CA ASP A 190 2.07 -12.40 20.27
C ASP A 190 2.47 -13.46 19.21
N ALA A 191 2.11 -13.23 17.94
CA ALA A 191 2.35 -14.18 16.87
C ALA A 191 3.86 -14.41 16.63
N ASN A 192 4.23 -15.66 16.42
CA ASN A 192 5.56 -16.02 15.93
C ASN A 192 5.57 -15.90 14.40
N VAL A 193 6.23 -14.87 13.85
CA VAL A 193 6.11 -14.54 12.45
C VAL A 193 7.37 -14.94 11.66
N SER A 194 7.18 -15.65 10.54
CA SER A 194 8.20 -15.88 9.52
C SER A 194 7.83 -15.11 8.26
N VAL A 195 8.67 -14.16 7.85
CA VAL A 195 8.46 -13.37 6.63
C VAL A 195 9.30 -13.99 5.50
N LEU A 196 8.64 -14.35 4.40
CA LEU A 196 9.24 -15.00 3.23
C LEU A 196 9.13 -14.12 1.99
N PRO A 197 10.12 -14.15 1.08
CA PRO A 197 10.03 -13.49 -0.21
C PRO A 197 8.83 -14.02 -1.03
N TYR A 198 8.24 -13.16 -1.86
CA TYR A 198 7.15 -13.56 -2.78
C TYR A 198 7.56 -14.62 -3.82
N THR A 199 8.85 -14.87 -3.97
CA THR A 199 9.41 -15.88 -4.88
C THR A 199 9.57 -17.26 -4.23
N THR A 200 9.18 -17.41 -2.96
CA THR A 200 9.30 -18.68 -2.22
C THR A 200 8.42 -19.77 -2.83
N SER A 201 8.81 -21.02 -2.70
CA SER A 201 8.04 -22.17 -3.18
C SER A 201 6.98 -22.63 -2.17
N VAL A 202 6.01 -23.40 -2.64
CA VAL A 202 4.98 -24.01 -1.77
C VAL A 202 5.63 -24.91 -0.70
N GLU A 203 6.63 -25.69 -1.10
CA GLU A 203 7.35 -26.61 -0.23
C GLU A 203 8.08 -25.88 0.89
N GLU A 204 8.73 -24.77 0.58
CA GLU A 204 9.41 -23.93 1.58
C GLU A 204 8.43 -23.37 2.61
N VAL A 205 7.26 -22.89 2.18
CA VAL A 205 6.21 -22.39 3.08
C VAL A 205 5.69 -23.52 3.97
N LEU A 206 5.33 -24.68 3.39
CA LEU A 206 4.74 -25.79 4.12
C LEU A 206 5.73 -26.49 5.06
N THR A 207 7.04 -26.43 4.77
CA THR A 207 8.09 -26.95 5.68
C THR A 207 8.14 -26.20 7.00
N LEU A 208 7.64 -24.96 7.04
CA LEU A 208 7.56 -24.17 8.27
C LEU A 208 6.35 -24.52 9.14
N ASP A 209 5.45 -25.38 8.65
CA ASP A 209 4.22 -25.80 9.34
C ASP A 209 3.41 -24.61 9.92
N PRO A 210 2.95 -23.67 9.08
CA PRO A 210 2.28 -22.48 9.54
C PRO A 210 0.86 -22.74 10.06
N ASP A 211 0.51 -22.14 11.19
CA ASP A 211 -0.87 -22.09 11.70
C ASP A 211 -1.77 -21.20 10.84
N GLY A 212 -1.17 -20.18 10.19
CA GLY A 212 -1.87 -19.28 9.29
C GLY A 212 -0.92 -18.55 8.32
N ILE A 213 -1.46 -18.04 7.23
CA ILE A 213 -0.69 -17.39 6.15
C ILE A 213 -1.26 -16.01 5.86
N ILE A 214 -0.39 -15.02 5.70
CA ILE A 214 -0.76 -13.67 5.27
C ILE A 214 -0.07 -13.36 3.93
N LEU A 215 -0.84 -12.90 2.96
CA LEU A 215 -0.36 -12.24 1.75
C LEU A 215 -0.31 -10.74 2.03
N SER A 216 0.88 -10.15 2.04
CA SER A 216 1.05 -8.76 2.47
C SER A 216 0.49 -7.74 1.47
N THR A 217 0.46 -6.48 1.89
CA THR A 217 0.37 -5.32 0.99
C THR A 217 1.56 -5.29 0.03
N GLY A 218 1.46 -4.46 -1.01
CA GLY A 218 2.55 -4.24 -1.95
C GLY A 218 2.21 -3.21 -3.01
N PRO A 219 3.22 -2.68 -3.73
CA PRO A 219 3.05 -1.69 -4.80
C PRO A 219 2.81 -2.30 -6.17
N GLY A 220 2.35 -1.47 -7.09
CA GLY A 220 2.32 -1.74 -8.52
C GLY A 220 1.14 -2.57 -9.00
N ASP A 221 1.26 -3.09 -10.22
CA ASP A 221 0.21 -3.88 -10.88
C ASP A 221 0.39 -5.38 -10.58
N PRO A 222 -0.53 -6.04 -9.86
CA PRO A 222 -0.41 -7.46 -9.52
C PRO A 222 -0.34 -8.39 -10.75
N ARG A 223 -0.86 -7.95 -11.91
CA ARG A 223 -0.83 -8.72 -13.17
C ARG A 223 0.57 -8.85 -13.76
N THR A 224 1.55 -8.05 -13.27
CA THR A 224 2.96 -8.12 -13.69
C THR A 224 3.74 -9.19 -12.95
N LEU A 225 3.19 -9.76 -11.88
CA LEU A 225 3.82 -10.82 -11.12
C LEU A 225 3.73 -12.17 -11.87
N PRO A 226 4.72 -13.07 -11.68
CA PRO A 226 4.74 -14.34 -12.38
C PRO A 226 3.60 -15.26 -11.94
N GLU A 227 3.12 -16.11 -12.85
CA GLU A 227 2.05 -17.10 -12.61
C GLU A 227 2.35 -18.06 -11.44
N SER A 228 3.63 -18.26 -11.11
CA SER A 228 4.04 -19.05 -9.94
C SER A 228 3.49 -18.50 -8.62
N VAL A 229 3.30 -17.17 -8.51
CA VAL A 229 2.69 -16.53 -7.33
C VAL A 229 1.21 -16.93 -7.21
N LEU A 230 0.46 -16.88 -8.32
CA LEU A 230 -0.94 -17.30 -8.31
C LEU A 230 -1.08 -18.80 -8.00
N THR A 231 -0.16 -19.62 -8.51
CA THR A 231 -0.09 -21.06 -8.20
C THR A 231 0.21 -21.30 -6.73
N LEU A 232 1.16 -20.56 -6.15
CA LEU A 232 1.46 -20.59 -4.71
C LEU A 232 0.18 -20.33 -3.89
N ILE A 233 -0.54 -19.26 -4.19
CA ILE A 233 -1.76 -18.87 -3.45
C ILE A 233 -2.85 -19.93 -3.59
N ARG A 234 -3.10 -20.47 -4.81
CA ARG A 234 -4.09 -21.55 -5.04
C ARG A 234 -3.82 -22.78 -4.18
N VAL A 235 -2.57 -23.14 -3.97
CA VAL A 235 -2.22 -24.28 -3.12
C VAL A 235 -2.33 -23.90 -1.64
N LEU A 236 -1.72 -22.79 -1.21
CA LEU A 236 -1.65 -22.42 0.20
C LEU A 236 -3.03 -22.18 0.84
N GLN A 237 -3.99 -21.60 0.12
CA GLN A 237 -5.35 -21.41 0.64
C GLN A 237 -6.09 -22.70 0.98
N THR A 238 -5.62 -23.86 0.48
CA THR A 238 -6.18 -25.18 0.81
C THR A 238 -5.49 -25.86 1.98
N LYS A 239 -4.39 -25.30 2.49
CA LYS A 239 -3.50 -25.93 3.47
C LYS A 239 -3.51 -25.29 4.84
N ALA A 240 -3.82 -23.99 4.92
CA ALA A 240 -3.90 -23.24 6.17
C ALA A 240 -4.84 -22.04 5.98
N PRO A 241 -5.35 -21.46 7.07
CA PRO A 241 -6.05 -20.18 7.05
C PRO A 241 -5.22 -19.10 6.35
N LEU A 242 -5.86 -18.35 5.42
CA LEU A 242 -5.16 -17.37 4.60
C LEU A 242 -5.88 -16.02 4.61
N LEU A 243 -5.12 -14.96 4.88
CA LEU A 243 -5.56 -13.57 4.78
C LEU A 243 -4.76 -12.83 3.70
N GLY A 244 -5.43 -12.25 2.71
CA GLY A 244 -4.82 -11.32 1.74
C GLY A 244 -5.13 -9.88 2.07
N ILE A 245 -4.11 -8.98 2.02
CA ILE A 245 -4.26 -7.54 2.34
C ILE A 245 -3.76 -6.69 1.18
N GLY A 246 -4.57 -5.74 0.69
CA GLY A 246 -4.18 -4.84 -0.41
C GLY A 246 -3.79 -5.60 -1.67
N LEU A 247 -2.52 -5.54 -2.08
CA LEU A 247 -2.01 -6.35 -3.20
C LEU A 247 -2.26 -7.85 -2.99
N GLY A 248 -2.15 -8.34 -1.75
CA GLY A 248 -2.49 -9.72 -1.39
C GLY A 248 -3.95 -10.08 -1.65
N HIS A 249 -4.89 -9.14 -1.49
CA HIS A 249 -6.29 -9.32 -1.88
C HIS A 249 -6.45 -9.41 -3.40
N GLU A 250 -5.79 -8.54 -4.15
CA GLU A 250 -5.84 -8.55 -5.60
C GLU A 250 -5.29 -9.87 -6.17
N LEU A 251 -4.16 -10.34 -5.62
CA LEU A 251 -3.57 -11.63 -5.98
C LEU A 251 -4.46 -12.82 -5.58
N PHE A 252 -5.10 -12.75 -4.42
CA PHE A 252 -6.09 -13.77 -4.01
C PHE A 252 -7.27 -13.83 -4.99
N ALA A 253 -7.78 -12.68 -5.44
CA ALA A 253 -8.84 -12.61 -6.43
C ALA A 253 -8.42 -13.24 -7.76
N LEU A 254 -7.23 -12.84 -8.29
CA LEU A 254 -6.65 -13.41 -9.52
C LEU A 254 -6.43 -14.93 -9.41
N ALA A 255 -5.89 -15.40 -8.29
CA ALA A 255 -5.65 -16.83 -8.06
C ALA A 255 -6.94 -17.66 -8.12
N ASN A 256 -8.08 -17.06 -7.76
CA ASN A 256 -9.41 -17.67 -7.81
C ASN A 256 -10.21 -17.37 -9.09
N GLY A 257 -9.55 -16.77 -10.11
CA GLY A 257 -10.10 -16.59 -11.45
C GLY A 257 -10.91 -15.31 -11.65
N ALA A 258 -10.91 -14.38 -10.68
CA ALA A 258 -11.45 -13.05 -10.91
C ALA A 258 -10.45 -12.17 -11.68
N GLU A 259 -10.94 -11.12 -12.32
CA GLU A 259 -10.14 -10.15 -13.05
C GLU A 259 -10.07 -8.82 -12.30
N LEU A 260 -9.05 -8.04 -12.59
CA LEU A 260 -8.86 -6.70 -12.05
C LEU A 260 -9.10 -5.64 -13.13
N LYS A 261 -9.65 -4.52 -12.73
CA LYS A 261 -9.81 -3.32 -13.56
C LYS A 261 -9.14 -2.12 -12.87
N PRO A 262 -8.52 -1.21 -13.65
CA PRO A 262 -8.03 0.05 -13.10
C PRO A 262 -9.22 0.88 -12.57
N LEU A 263 -8.99 1.60 -11.48
CA LEU A 263 -9.93 2.60 -10.99
C LEU A 263 -9.78 3.89 -11.83
N PRO A 264 -10.89 4.55 -12.21
CA PRO A 264 -10.83 5.84 -12.93
C PRO A 264 -10.15 6.94 -12.11
N SER A 265 -10.30 6.89 -10.80
CA SER A 265 -9.58 7.68 -9.81
C SER A 265 -9.11 6.74 -8.72
N GLU A 266 -7.83 6.72 -8.48
CA GLU A 266 -7.25 5.88 -7.43
C GLU A 266 -7.73 6.31 -6.04
N HIS A 267 -7.80 5.34 -5.15
CA HIS A 267 -8.21 5.58 -3.77
C HIS A 267 -6.97 5.69 -2.88
N HIS A 268 -6.63 6.91 -2.46
CA HIS A 268 -5.54 7.18 -1.53
C HIS A 268 -6.02 8.11 -0.41
N GLY A 269 -6.40 7.52 0.72
CA GLY A 269 -6.93 8.28 1.85
C GLY A 269 -7.27 7.41 3.06
N MET A 270 -7.46 8.05 4.21
CA MET A 270 -7.71 7.36 5.49
C MET A 270 -9.19 7.28 5.86
N ASN A 271 -10.09 7.83 5.07
CA ASN A 271 -11.50 8.02 5.44
C ASN A 271 -12.45 7.43 4.40
N HIS A 272 -12.07 6.31 3.79
CA HIS A 272 -12.95 5.59 2.87
C HIS A 272 -14.01 4.82 3.66
N PRO A 273 -15.31 5.06 3.39
CA PRO A 273 -16.39 4.36 4.08
C PRO A 273 -16.56 2.95 3.48
N ILE A 274 -16.30 1.94 4.29
CA ILE A 274 -16.42 0.53 3.93
C ILE A 274 -17.65 -0.05 4.58
N GLN A 275 -18.46 -0.77 3.82
CA GLN A 275 -19.60 -1.52 4.34
C GLN A 275 -19.32 -3.01 4.35
N GLU A 276 -19.49 -3.63 5.48
CA GLU A 276 -19.60 -5.09 5.60
C GLU A 276 -20.96 -5.55 5.09
N ILE A 277 -20.98 -6.51 4.16
CA ILE A 277 -22.21 -6.91 3.45
C ILE A 277 -23.20 -7.65 4.37
N ILE A 278 -22.70 -8.48 5.28
CA ILE A 278 -23.54 -9.34 6.13
C ILE A 278 -24.16 -8.52 7.26
N SER A 279 -23.34 -7.86 8.08
CA SER A 279 -23.79 -7.08 9.23
C SER A 279 -24.38 -5.73 8.84
N ARG A 280 -24.04 -5.22 7.65
CA ARG A 280 -24.32 -3.87 7.16
C ARG A 280 -23.66 -2.77 7.99
N GLN A 281 -22.69 -3.12 8.82
CA GLN A 281 -21.89 -2.16 9.54
C GLN A 281 -21.06 -1.33 8.57
N ILE A 282 -20.90 -0.05 8.89
CA ILE A 282 -20.08 0.89 8.13
C ILE A 282 -18.95 1.35 9.05
N PHE A 283 -17.73 1.30 8.56
CA PHE A 283 -16.56 1.82 9.23
C PHE A 283 -15.67 2.54 8.22
N TYR A 284 -14.68 3.27 8.73
CA TYR A 284 -13.72 3.95 7.88
C TYR A 284 -12.39 3.20 7.88
N ALA A 285 -11.75 3.15 6.72
CA ALA A 285 -10.44 2.52 6.57
C ALA A 285 -9.53 3.33 5.63
N MET A 286 -8.23 3.10 5.76
CA MET A 286 -7.27 3.57 4.79
C MET A 286 -7.33 2.71 3.54
N GLN A 287 -7.25 3.37 2.39
CA GLN A 287 -7.06 2.75 1.09
C GLN A 287 -5.83 3.34 0.40
N GLY A 288 -5.15 2.48 -0.37
CA GLY A 288 -4.05 2.84 -1.26
C GLY A 288 -4.06 1.90 -2.46
N GLN A 289 -4.99 2.12 -3.41
CA GLN A 289 -5.21 1.20 -4.53
C GLN A 289 -5.47 1.95 -5.84
N GLY A 290 -4.86 1.45 -6.92
CA GLY A 290 -5.14 1.86 -8.29
C GLY A 290 -6.02 0.86 -9.06
N TYR A 291 -6.21 -0.34 -8.51
CA TYR A 291 -7.00 -1.42 -9.11
C TYR A 291 -8.12 -1.87 -8.18
N ALA A 292 -9.16 -2.44 -8.75
CA ALA A 292 -10.23 -3.11 -8.01
C ALA A 292 -10.63 -4.41 -8.71
N VAL A 293 -11.13 -5.38 -7.96
CA VAL A 293 -11.68 -6.61 -8.52
C VAL A 293 -12.91 -6.29 -9.36
N ASP A 294 -12.96 -6.77 -10.61
CA ASP A 294 -14.17 -6.66 -11.44
C ASP A 294 -15.23 -7.64 -10.92
N ASP A 295 -16.23 -7.08 -10.25
CA ASP A 295 -17.32 -7.81 -9.62
C ASP A 295 -18.04 -8.80 -10.55
N ARG A 296 -18.06 -8.51 -11.87
CA ARG A 296 -18.69 -9.33 -12.90
C ARG A 296 -17.95 -10.63 -13.19
N THR A 297 -16.67 -10.68 -12.85
CA THR A 297 -15.78 -11.85 -13.12
C THR A 297 -15.68 -12.79 -11.94
N ILE A 298 -16.22 -12.42 -10.77
CA ILE A 298 -16.18 -13.24 -9.56
C ILE A 298 -17.05 -14.47 -9.72
N ASP A 299 -16.45 -15.67 -9.64
CA ASP A 299 -17.21 -16.92 -9.54
C ASP A 299 -17.88 -17.02 -8.17
N ARG A 300 -19.19 -16.72 -8.14
CA ARG A 300 -20.02 -16.74 -6.92
C ARG A 300 -20.17 -18.12 -6.29
N LYS A 301 -19.78 -19.19 -6.96
CA LYS A 301 -19.73 -20.53 -6.38
C LYS A 301 -18.50 -20.73 -5.50
N LYS A 302 -17.41 -20.03 -5.80
CA LYS A 302 -16.13 -20.12 -5.07
C LYS A 302 -15.98 -19.00 -4.06
N LEU A 303 -16.28 -17.77 -4.45
CA LEU A 303 -16.06 -16.57 -3.65
C LEU A 303 -17.37 -15.85 -3.36
N PHE A 304 -17.41 -15.15 -2.22
CA PHE A 304 -18.41 -14.12 -1.99
C PHE A 304 -17.77 -12.81 -1.53
N VAL A 305 -18.41 -11.69 -1.86
CA VAL A 305 -17.97 -10.36 -1.48
C VAL A 305 -18.38 -10.11 -0.03
N THR A 306 -17.37 -9.76 0.80
CA THR A 306 -17.57 -9.45 2.22
C THR A 306 -17.71 -7.97 2.50
N TYR A 307 -16.94 -7.14 1.77
CA TYR A 307 -16.87 -5.69 1.96
C TYR A 307 -16.99 -4.94 0.64
N ARG A 308 -17.58 -3.74 0.70
CA ARG A 308 -17.65 -2.78 -0.42
C ARG A 308 -17.33 -1.37 0.02
N ASP A 309 -16.69 -0.62 -0.86
CA ASP A 309 -16.60 0.83 -0.75
C ASP A 309 -17.97 1.46 -1.02
N LEU A 310 -18.40 2.42 -0.21
CA LEU A 310 -19.69 3.09 -0.36
C LEU A 310 -19.65 4.28 -1.35
N VAL A 311 -18.45 4.72 -1.77
CA VAL A 311 -18.33 5.83 -2.71
C VAL A 311 -18.61 5.38 -4.14
N ASP A 312 -18.00 4.26 -4.55
CA ASP A 312 -18.07 3.75 -5.93
C ASP A 312 -18.57 2.30 -6.06
N GLY A 313 -18.78 1.62 -4.93
CA GLY A 313 -19.23 0.21 -4.88
C GLY A 313 -18.11 -0.80 -5.17
N ALA A 314 -16.85 -0.39 -5.22
CA ALA A 314 -15.72 -1.28 -5.45
C ALA A 314 -15.69 -2.42 -4.43
N VAL A 315 -15.29 -3.61 -4.87
CA VAL A 315 -15.09 -4.78 -4.00
C VAL A 315 -13.91 -4.50 -3.08
N GLN A 316 -14.16 -4.58 -1.78
CA GLN A 316 -13.16 -4.30 -0.74
C GLN A 316 -12.83 -5.54 0.11
N GLY A 317 -13.49 -6.67 -0.16
CA GLY A 317 -13.17 -7.93 0.49
C GLY A 317 -13.84 -9.12 -0.15
N LEU A 318 -13.14 -10.25 -0.06
CA LEU A 318 -13.59 -11.55 -0.59
C LEU A 318 -13.37 -12.64 0.45
N ARG A 319 -14.22 -13.66 0.44
CA ARG A 319 -14.03 -14.87 1.23
C ARG A 319 -14.28 -16.10 0.36
N HIS A 320 -13.42 -17.11 0.49
CA HIS A 320 -13.61 -18.40 -0.17
C HIS A 320 -14.71 -19.20 0.55
N ARG A 321 -15.52 -19.94 -0.22
CA ARG A 321 -16.68 -20.67 0.35
C ARG A 321 -16.31 -22.00 0.96
N GLU A 322 -15.21 -22.61 0.53
CA GLU A 322 -14.77 -23.96 0.95
C GLU A 322 -13.54 -23.91 1.85
N PHE A 323 -12.64 -22.96 1.63
CA PHE A 323 -11.39 -22.88 2.37
C PHE A 323 -11.43 -21.75 3.40
N PRO A 324 -10.68 -21.86 4.50
CA PRO A 324 -10.55 -20.80 5.52
C PRO A 324 -9.70 -19.62 5.00
N ALA A 325 -10.09 -19.06 3.86
CA ALA A 325 -9.31 -18.03 3.17
C ALA A 325 -10.19 -16.82 2.86
N PHE A 326 -9.70 -15.62 3.19
CA PHE A 326 -10.37 -14.37 2.91
C PHE A 326 -9.37 -13.23 2.67
N SER A 327 -9.87 -12.11 2.20
CA SER A 327 -9.01 -10.99 1.85
C SER A 327 -9.72 -9.65 1.96
N VAL A 328 -8.95 -8.59 2.22
CA VAL A 328 -9.42 -7.20 2.27
C VAL A 328 -8.53 -6.30 1.44
N GLN A 329 -9.13 -5.38 0.69
CA GLN A 329 -8.40 -4.41 -0.12
C GLN A 329 -7.89 -3.24 0.71
N PHE A 330 -8.69 -2.77 1.69
CA PHE A 330 -8.30 -1.72 2.63
C PHE A 330 -7.22 -2.21 3.60
N PHE A 331 -6.55 -1.26 4.27
CA PHE A 331 -5.47 -1.56 5.20
C PHE A 331 -6.00 -1.65 6.63
N PRO A 332 -5.95 -2.86 7.24
CA PRO A 332 -6.51 -3.08 8.56
C PRO A 332 -5.55 -2.76 9.72
N ASP A 333 -4.34 -2.31 9.43
CA ASP A 333 -3.28 -2.05 10.42
C ASP A 333 -3.30 -0.63 11.00
N ALA A 334 -4.23 0.24 10.56
CA ALA A 334 -4.42 1.61 11.02
C ALA A 334 -3.14 2.50 11.01
N ALA A 335 -2.19 2.22 10.13
CA ALA A 335 -0.90 2.92 10.06
C ALA A 335 -0.61 3.55 8.67
N PRO A 336 -1.08 4.80 8.39
CA PRO A 336 -1.97 5.60 9.22
C PRO A 336 -3.44 5.23 8.98
N GLY A 337 -4.32 5.49 9.95
CA GLY A 337 -5.75 5.31 9.72
C GLY A 337 -6.59 5.07 10.96
N PRO A 338 -7.90 4.90 10.78
CA PRO A 338 -8.83 4.54 11.83
C PRO A 338 -8.60 3.12 12.36
N LEU A 339 -8.90 2.90 13.64
CA LEU A 339 -8.72 1.59 14.30
C LEU A 339 -9.85 0.59 14.00
N GLU A 340 -10.97 1.02 13.44
CA GLU A 340 -12.14 0.17 13.24
C GLU A 340 -11.84 -1.06 12.36
N ALA A 341 -10.96 -0.89 11.37
CA ALA A 341 -10.56 -1.95 10.46
C ALA A 341 -9.70 -3.06 11.10
N THR A 342 -9.14 -2.82 12.30
CA THR A 342 -8.23 -3.79 12.96
C THR A 342 -8.95 -5.09 13.37
N ALA A 343 -10.28 -5.09 13.44
CA ALA A 343 -11.10 -6.29 13.67
C ALA A 343 -10.80 -7.43 12.68
N VAL A 344 -10.32 -7.12 11.47
CA VAL A 344 -9.91 -8.12 10.46
C VAL A 344 -8.84 -9.07 11.00
N PHE A 345 -7.92 -8.59 11.84
CA PHE A 345 -6.91 -9.45 12.47
C PHE A 345 -7.54 -10.37 13.53
N ALA A 346 -8.54 -9.90 14.29
CA ALA A 346 -9.28 -10.75 15.23
C ALA A 346 -9.98 -11.89 14.48
N ASP A 347 -10.67 -11.59 13.38
CA ASP A 347 -11.34 -12.59 12.52
C ASP A 347 -10.33 -13.61 11.94
N PHE A 348 -9.13 -13.13 11.58
CA PHE A 348 -8.09 -14.01 11.09
C PHE A 348 -7.59 -14.96 12.17
N PHE A 349 -7.28 -14.47 13.37
CA PHE A 349 -6.81 -15.32 14.47
C PHE A 349 -7.90 -16.28 14.97
N GLU A 350 -9.17 -15.85 15.01
CA GLU A 350 -10.30 -16.77 15.30
C GLU A 350 -10.34 -17.90 14.25
N THR A 351 -10.20 -17.59 12.98
CA THR A 351 -10.15 -18.60 11.89
C THR A 351 -8.95 -19.55 12.05
N VAL A 352 -7.79 -19.04 12.51
CA VAL A 352 -6.59 -19.85 12.80
C VAL A 352 -6.84 -20.80 13.97
N GLU A 353 -7.42 -20.29 15.07
CA GLU A 353 -7.72 -21.13 16.26
C GLU A 353 -8.71 -22.25 15.90
N ASP A 354 -9.80 -21.94 15.24
CA ASP A 354 -10.80 -22.91 14.79
C ASP A 354 -10.18 -23.99 13.90
N TYR A 355 -9.29 -23.60 12.99
CA TYR A 355 -8.60 -24.53 12.09
C TYR A 355 -7.69 -25.47 12.87
N VAL A 356 -6.87 -24.96 13.76
CA VAL A 356 -5.91 -25.78 14.56
C VAL A 356 -6.65 -26.71 15.52
N GLU A 357 -7.75 -26.27 16.14
CA GLU A 357 -8.55 -27.12 17.01
C GLU A 357 -9.16 -28.31 16.24
N HIS A 358 -9.68 -28.07 15.02
CA HIS A 358 -10.23 -29.14 14.16
C HIS A 358 -9.15 -30.08 13.63
N TYR A 359 -7.94 -29.56 13.31
CA TYR A 359 -6.83 -30.37 12.83
C TYR A 359 -6.27 -31.32 13.91
N ASN A 360 -6.24 -30.88 15.17
CA ASN A 360 -5.79 -31.68 16.31
C ASN A 360 -6.80 -32.76 16.76
N GLN A 361 -8.03 -32.75 16.23
CA GLN A 361 -9.07 -33.74 16.51
C GLN A 361 -9.12 -34.89 15.47
N GLN A 362 -8.40 -34.78 14.37
CA GLN A 362 -8.26 -35.81 13.34
C GLN A 362 -6.96 -36.60 13.50
#